data_a2c20a10b0677d1ece82b3e9db8dba8c
#
_entry.id   a2c20a10b0677d1ece82b3e9db8dba8c
#
_cell.length_a   1.000
_cell.length_b   1.000
_cell.length_c   1.000
_cell.angle_alpha   90.00
_cell.angle_beta   90.00
_cell.angle_gamma   90.00
#
_symmetry.space_group_name_H-M   'P 1'
#
loop_
_entity.id
_entity.type
_entity.pdbx_description
1 polymer ?
#
loop_
_entity_poly.entity_id
_entity_poly.type
_entity_poly.pdbx_seq_one_letter_code
_entity_poly.pdbx_strand_id
1 'polypeptide(L)'
;QLERDYLPHEREARIAGKPIMGVGAVFPISNWPTYQTGDYKFKEMPDVQRVIAMDLGLINDKTVISLMYWHPYEQEAWLHSQVVVKGIDEANPMSYINHLLRPEVFGCPIVLPPDASTVGRYTMSSLSLRQFLESYELNVYPDPIRNPPYSEGRITNIKSYGINVMRQMIEMGTFRINENCQEFIHEATNYHVDPQGRFSDPDDAVDSARYALLACLNGWAEPYDGMTPQQRMATARDRIYDIKDRLHQ
;
A
#
# COMPACT_ATOMS: atom_id res chain seq x y z
N GLN A 1 10.48 13.17 -41.85
CA GLN A 1 11.57 13.78 -41.03
C GLN A 1 11.23 13.77 -39.54
N LEU A 2 9.96 13.97 -39.20
CA LEU A 2 9.46 13.93 -37.78
C LEU A 2 9.57 12.54 -37.11
N GLU A 3 9.61 11.45 -37.88
CA GLU A 3 9.68 10.10 -37.32
C GLU A 3 11.07 9.69 -36.81
N ARG A 4 12.12 10.41 -37.17
CA ARG A 4 13.51 10.06 -36.79
C ARG A 4 13.94 10.65 -35.46
N ASP A 5 13.26 11.69 -35.01
CA ASP A 5 13.68 12.47 -33.83
C ASP A 5 13.03 12.04 -32.51
N TYR A 6 12.13 11.05 -32.54
CA TYR A 6 11.43 10.58 -31.36
C TYR A 6 11.78 9.14 -30.98
N LEU A 7 11.84 8.88 -29.69
CA LEU A 7 11.99 7.52 -29.15
C LEU A 7 10.82 6.62 -29.61
N PRO A 8 11.02 5.32 -29.80
CA PRO A 8 9.99 4.41 -30.32
C PRO A 8 8.63 4.52 -29.63
N HIS A 9 8.60 4.68 -28.31
CA HIS A 9 7.37 4.83 -27.51
C HIS A 9 6.72 6.22 -27.65
N GLU A 10 7.47 7.26 -28.02
CA GLU A 10 6.91 8.59 -28.29
C GLU A 10 6.26 8.67 -29.67
N ARG A 11 6.71 7.86 -30.62
CA ARG A 11 6.19 7.85 -32.00
C ARG A 11 4.72 7.44 -32.05
N GLU A 12 4.37 6.32 -31.39
CA GLU A 12 2.99 5.84 -31.37
C GLU A 12 2.04 6.83 -30.70
N ALA A 13 2.45 7.46 -29.62
CA ALA A 13 1.63 8.41 -28.91
C ALA A 13 1.35 9.67 -29.74
N ARG A 14 2.37 10.19 -30.43
CA ARG A 14 2.24 11.41 -31.27
C ARG A 14 1.52 11.15 -32.60
N ILE A 15 1.72 9.99 -33.22
CA ILE A 15 1.04 9.61 -34.45
C ILE A 15 -0.43 9.25 -34.19
N ALA A 16 -0.73 8.59 -33.09
CA ALA A 16 -2.09 8.14 -32.76
C ALA A 16 -2.93 9.16 -31.97
N GLY A 17 -2.38 10.33 -31.63
CA GLY A 17 -3.06 11.34 -30.80
C GLY A 17 -3.35 10.85 -29.38
N LYS A 18 -2.66 9.79 -28.95
CA LYS A 18 -2.79 9.30 -27.57
C LYS A 18 -2.03 10.25 -26.63
N PRO A 19 -2.48 10.42 -25.38
CA PRO A 19 -1.73 11.21 -24.40
C PRO A 19 -0.31 10.67 -24.33
N ILE A 20 0.68 11.55 -24.53
CA ILE A 20 2.09 11.17 -24.36
C ILE A 20 2.27 10.93 -22.86
N MET A 21 2.61 9.72 -22.49
CA MET A 21 3.19 9.54 -21.16
C MET A 21 4.44 10.41 -21.12
N GLY A 22 4.46 11.38 -20.20
CA GLY A 22 5.48 12.42 -20.17
C GLY A 22 6.91 11.84 -20.14
N VAL A 23 7.85 12.59 -20.66
CA VAL A 23 9.27 12.30 -20.47
C VAL A 23 9.51 12.16 -18.95
N GLY A 24 9.97 10.97 -18.52
CA GLY A 24 10.15 10.69 -17.09
C GLY A 24 9.03 9.89 -16.44
N ALA A 25 8.01 9.40 -17.19
CA ALA A 25 6.98 8.53 -16.63
C ALA A 25 7.61 7.32 -15.92
N VAL A 26 7.23 7.12 -14.66
CA VAL A 26 7.76 6.03 -13.81
C VAL A 26 7.15 4.70 -14.22
N PHE A 27 5.84 4.69 -14.50
CA PHE A 27 5.10 3.53 -14.95
C PHE A 27 4.60 3.73 -16.38
N PRO A 28 5.43 3.43 -17.42
CA PRO A 28 5.04 3.57 -18.81
C PRO A 28 4.11 2.44 -19.27
N ILE A 29 3.01 2.24 -18.55
CA ILE A 29 2.10 1.11 -18.71
C ILE A 29 0.86 1.57 -19.45
N SER A 30 0.64 1.04 -20.65
CA SER A 30 -0.53 1.33 -21.48
C SER A 30 -1.76 0.51 -21.08
N ASN A 31 -1.56 -0.65 -20.47
CA ASN A 31 -2.61 -1.56 -20.05
C ASN A 31 -2.28 -2.14 -18.68
N TRP A 32 -2.97 -1.67 -17.65
CA TRP A 32 -2.76 -2.11 -16.28
C TRP A 32 -3.23 -3.56 -16.08
N PRO A 33 -2.47 -4.42 -15.40
CA PRO A 33 -2.88 -5.79 -15.08
C PRO A 33 -3.93 -5.78 -13.97
N THR A 34 -5.15 -5.38 -14.31
CA THR A 34 -6.27 -5.31 -13.37
C THR A 34 -7.02 -6.63 -13.22
N TYR A 35 -7.73 -6.77 -12.11
CA TYR A 35 -8.65 -7.87 -11.85
C TYR A 35 -9.86 -7.38 -11.06
N GLN A 36 -10.97 -8.15 -11.12
CA GLN A 36 -12.18 -7.86 -10.37
C GLN A 36 -12.22 -8.57 -9.02
N THR A 37 -12.89 -7.96 -8.06
CA THR A 37 -13.16 -8.62 -6.78
C THR A 37 -13.97 -9.91 -7.05
N GLY A 38 -13.43 -11.06 -6.64
CA GLY A 38 -14.02 -12.37 -6.88
C GLY A 38 -13.30 -13.21 -7.91
N ASP A 39 -12.44 -12.64 -8.77
CA ASP A 39 -11.61 -13.41 -9.71
C ASP A 39 -10.65 -14.36 -8.97
N TYR A 40 -10.20 -13.95 -7.78
CA TYR A 40 -9.33 -14.73 -6.92
C TYR A 40 -10.00 -15.09 -5.60
N LYS A 41 -9.94 -16.36 -5.25
CA LYS A 41 -10.38 -16.88 -3.96
C LYS A 41 -9.19 -17.03 -3.02
N PHE A 42 -8.60 -15.92 -2.62
CA PHE A 42 -7.35 -15.90 -1.82
C PHE A 42 -7.38 -16.80 -0.59
N LYS A 43 -8.56 -17.00 0.03
CA LYS A 43 -8.73 -17.91 1.18
C LYS A 43 -8.54 -19.38 0.83
N GLU A 44 -8.78 -19.75 -0.43
CA GLU A 44 -8.70 -21.12 -0.93
C GLU A 44 -7.34 -21.37 -1.61
N MET A 45 -6.53 -20.30 -1.82
CA MET A 45 -5.21 -20.42 -2.43
C MET A 45 -4.20 -20.84 -1.36
N PRO A 46 -3.49 -21.96 -1.57
CA PRO A 46 -2.44 -22.39 -0.64
C PRO A 46 -1.31 -21.35 -0.62
N ASP A 47 -0.66 -21.23 0.53
CA ASP A 47 0.53 -20.39 0.74
C ASP A 47 0.34 -18.87 0.54
N VAL A 48 -0.87 -18.41 0.19
CA VAL A 48 -1.14 -16.97 0.08
C VAL A 48 -1.09 -16.30 1.44
N GLN A 49 -0.30 -15.26 1.52
CA GLN A 49 -0.10 -14.39 2.66
C GLN A 49 -0.76 -13.05 2.43
N ARG A 50 -0.88 -12.24 3.48
CA ARG A 50 -1.47 -10.92 3.40
C ARG A 50 -0.75 -9.93 4.31
N VAL A 51 -0.81 -8.66 3.96
CA VAL A 51 -0.25 -7.56 4.73
C VAL A 51 -1.04 -6.28 4.48
N ILE A 52 -1.10 -5.43 5.48
CA ILE A 52 -1.58 -4.05 5.35
C ILE A 52 -0.37 -3.13 5.42
N ALA A 53 -0.35 -2.12 4.57
CA ALA A 53 0.57 -1.01 4.68
C ALA A 53 -0.18 0.31 4.74
N MET A 54 0.38 1.27 5.44
CA MET A 54 -0.16 2.62 5.53
C MET A 54 0.87 3.62 5.02
N ASP A 55 0.44 4.54 4.20
CA ASP A 55 1.12 5.82 4.01
C ASP A 55 0.34 6.91 4.73
N LEU A 56 1.06 7.76 5.45
CA LEU A 56 0.48 8.61 6.49
C LEU A 56 0.50 10.08 6.08
N GLY A 57 -0.67 10.63 5.80
CA GLY A 57 -0.86 12.05 5.59
C GLY A 57 -1.32 12.79 6.86
N LEU A 58 -0.85 14.03 7.01
CA LEU A 58 -1.34 14.95 8.05
C LEU A 58 -2.50 15.79 7.49
N ILE A 59 -3.18 16.52 8.34
CA ILE A 59 -4.39 17.35 8.21
C ILE A 59 -4.91 17.67 6.79
N ASN A 60 -4.04 18.00 5.84
CA ASN A 60 -4.39 18.35 4.46
C ASN A 60 -3.93 17.30 3.44
N ASP A 61 -3.38 16.22 3.91
CA ASP A 61 -2.80 15.13 3.11
C ASP A 61 -3.60 13.86 3.29
N LYS A 62 -3.43 12.89 2.38
CA LYS A 62 -4.17 11.65 2.41
C LYS A 62 -3.42 10.60 3.25
N THR A 63 -4.12 9.88 4.10
CA THR A 63 -3.63 8.60 4.60
C THR A 63 -4.20 7.50 3.73
N VAL A 64 -3.35 6.67 3.17
CA VAL A 64 -3.77 5.54 2.34
C VAL A 64 -3.44 4.24 3.04
N ILE A 65 -4.43 3.35 3.13
CA ILE A 65 -4.32 2.03 3.73
C ILE A 65 -4.49 1.00 2.62
N SER A 66 -3.43 0.26 2.32
CA SER A 66 -3.39 -0.77 1.27
C SER A 66 -3.43 -2.17 1.87
N LEU A 67 -4.33 -3.02 1.37
CA LEU A 67 -4.31 -4.47 1.61
C LEU A 67 -3.69 -5.16 0.40
N MET A 68 -2.67 -5.95 0.64
CA MET A 68 -2.00 -6.76 -0.38
C MET A 68 -2.04 -8.23 -0.02
N TYR A 69 -2.33 -9.07 -1.02
CA TYR A 69 -2.09 -10.52 -0.97
C TYR A 69 -0.78 -10.82 -1.69
N TRP A 70 -0.10 -11.87 -1.24
CA TRP A 70 1.22 -12.27 -1.71
C TRP A 70 1.35 -13.78 -1.77
N HIS A 71 1.84 -14.29 -2.89
CA HIS A 71 2.24 -15.68 -3.03
C HIS A 71 3.78 -15.78 -3.09
N PRO A 72 4.45 -16.21 -2.01
CA PRO A 72 5.91 -16.11 -1.89
C PRO A 72 6.66 -17.01 -2.89
N TYR A 73 6.10 -18.14 -3.27
CA TYR A 73 6.75 -19.07 -4.20
C TYR A 73 6.61 -18.64 -5.66
N GLU A 74 5.44 -18.14 -6.03
CA GLU A 74 5.18 -17.65 -7.39
C GLU A 74 5.66 -16.20 -7.58
N GLN A 75 6.03 -15.53 -6.50
CA GLN A 75 6.41 -14.11 -6.51
C GLN A 75 5.31 -13.23 -7.13
N GLU A 76 4.04 -13.54 -6.82
CA GLU A 76 2.90 -12.79 -7.28
C GLU A 76 2.30 -11.93 -6.16
N ALA A 77 1.97 -10.69 -6.47
CA ALA A 77 1.34 -9.73 -5.59
C ALA A 77 -0.01 -9.24 -6.14
N TRP A 78 -0.98 -9.08 -5.27
CA TRP A 78 -2.29 -8.52 -5.61
C TRP A 78 -2.61 -7.35 -4.70
N LEU A 79 -2.57 -6.14 -5.23
CA LEU A 79 -3.11 -4.96 -4.53
C LEU A 79 -4.63 -5.09 -4.53
N HIS A 80 -5.19 -5.51 -3.39
CA HIS A 80 -6.58 -5.93 -3.31
C HIS A 80 -7.55 -4.80 -2.99
N SER A 81 -7.17 -3.93 -2.09
CA SER A 81 -7.98 -2.76 -1.76
C SER A 81 -7.12 -1.63 -1.24
N GLN A 82 -7.59 -0.42 -1.50
CA GLN A 82 -7.08 0.79 -0.89
C GLN A 82 -8.21 1.57 -0.25
N VAL A 83 -7.95 2.09 0.92
CA VAL A 83 -8.83 3.03 1.62
C VAL A 83 -8.09 4.34 1.75
N VAL A 84 -8.69 5.39 1.23
CA VAL A 84 -8.16 6.76 1.31
C VAL A 84 -8.92 7.52 2.39
N VAL A 85 -8.19 7.95 3.41
CA VAL A 85 -8.72 8.79 4.48
C VAL A 85 -8.09 10.16 4.33
N LYS A 86 -8.89 11.22 4.26
CA LYS A 86 -8.39 12.59 4.22
C LYS A 86 -7.86 12.98 5.58
N GLY A 87 -6.55 13.10 5.65
CA GLY A 87 -5.84 13.46 6.87
C GLY A 87 -6.03 12.43 7.99
N ILE A 88 -5.08 12.33 8.88
CA ILE A 88 -5.38 11.77 10.18
C ILE A 88 -6.07 12.89 10.95
N ASP A 89 -7.37 12.79 11.10
CA ASP A 89 -8.11 13.65 12.01
C ASP A 89 -7.71 13.23 13.42
N GLU A 90 -6.80 14.01 14.00
CA GLU A 90 -6.34 13.81 15.38
C GLU A 90 -7.51 13.82 16.37
N ALA A 91 -8.60 14.52 16.03
CA ALA A 91 -9.81 14.55 16.82
C ALA A 91 -10.66 13.27 16.65
N ASN A 92 -10.46 12.49 15.59
CA ASN A 92 -11.24 11.28 15.34
C ASN A 92 -10.39 10.13 14.77
N PRO A 93 -9.50 9.53 15.57
CA PRO A 93 -8.67 8.40 15.14
C PRO A 93 -9.49 7.19 14.69
N MET A 94 -10.78 7.13 15.06
CA MET A 94 -11.67 6.06 14.62
C MET A 94 -11.91 6.06 13.10
N SER A 95 -11.62 7.16 12.40
CA SER A 95 -11.78 7.25 10.96
C SER A 95 -10.97 6.17 10.21
N TYR A 96 -9.74 5.88 10.65
CA TYR A 96 -8.89 4.85 10.06
C TYR A 96 -8.90 3.52 10.83
N ILE A 97 -9.07 3.54 12.16
CA ILE A 97 -9.15 2.32 12.98
C ILE A 97 -10.32 1.43 12.54
N ASN A 98 -11.48 2.01 12.25
CA ASN A 98 -12.62 1.25 11.76
C ASN A 98 -12.29 0.46 10.47
N HIS A 99 -11.38 0.95 9.63
CA HIS A 99 -10.92 0.21 8.44
C HIS A 99 -10.02 -0.96 8.79
N LEU A 100 -9.16 -0.82 9.82
CA LEU A 100 -8.26 -1.86 10.29
C LEU A 100 -8.98 -2.96 11.09
N LEU A 101 -10.15 -2.65 11.65
CA LEU A 101 -11.00 -3.60 12.39
C LEU A 101 -11.99 -4.35 11.50
N ARG A 102 -12.01 -4.13 10.18
CA ARG A 102 -12.89 -4.89 9.28
C ARG A 102 -12.53 -6.37 9.28
N PRO A 103 -13.52 -7.28 9.18
CA PRO A 103 -13.28 -8.71 9.24
C PRO A 103 -12.30 -9.24 8.20
N GLU A 104 -12.26 -8.62 7.02
CA GLU A 104 -11.36 -9.02 5.92
C GLU A 104 -9.89 -8.67 6.18
N VAL A 105 -9.63 -7.66 7.02
CA VAL A 105 -8.27 -7.16 7.29
C VAL A 105 -7.83 -7.43 8.73
N PHE A 106 -8.76 -7.75 9.62
CA PHE A 106 -8.45 -7.98 11.02
C PHE A 106 -7.40 -9.08 11.20
N GLY A 107 -6.41 -8.83 12.06
CA GLY A 107 -5.30 -9.74 12.32
C GLY A 107 -4.20 -9.74 11.24
N CYS A 108 -4.36 -8.99 10.12
CA CYS A 108 -3.26 -8.77 9.21
C CYS A 108 -2.10 -8.04 9.91
N PRO A 109 -0.84 -8.38 9.62
CA PRO A 109 0.27 -7.53 10.00
C PRO A 109 0.13 -6.16 9.34
N ILE A 110 0.33 -5.10 10.11
CA ILE A 110 0.28 -3.71 9.67
C ILE A 110 1.70 -3.17 9.65
N VAL A 111 2.17 -2.75 8.49
CA VAL A 111 3.48 -2.12 8.35
C VAL A 111 3.32 -0.61 8.22
N LEU A 112 4.21 0.11 8.88
CA LEU A 112 4.17 1.56 8.99
C LEU A 112 5.46 2.18 8.45
N PRO A 113 5.40 3.41 7.91
CA PRO A 113 6.60 4.15 7.56
C PRO A 113 7.41 4.54 8.80
N PRO A 114 8.70 4.91 8.65
CA PRO A 114 9.58 5.21 9.77
C PRO A 114 9.09 6.33 10.70
N ASP A 115 8.41 7.32 10.13
CA ASP A 115 7.92 8.49 10.86
C ASP A 115 6.69 8.21 11.74
N ALA A 116 6.01 7.08 11.55
CA ALA A 116 4.94 6.61 12.42
C ALA A 116 5.37 6.37 13.87
N SER A 117 6.68 6.27 14.11
CA SER A 117 7.26 6.13 15.46
C SER A 117 7.50 7.48 16.14
N THR A 118 7.27 8.61 15.46
CA THR A 118 7.42 9.94 16.03
C THR A 118 6.27 10.25 16.97
N VAL A 119 6.58 10.53 18.23
CA VAL A 119 5.59 10.85 19.27
C VAL A 119 4.85 12.14 18.93
N GLY A 120 3.54 12.14 19.10
CA GLY A 120 2.68 13.31 18.92
C GLY A 120 2.53 13.81 17.48
N ARG A 121 3.08 13.08 16.50
CA ARG A 121 2.97 13.50 15.10
C ARG A 121 1.62 13.16 14.46
N TYR A 122 1.07 12.00 14.79
CA TYR A 122 -0.16 11.48 14.21
C TYR A 122 -1.26 11.21 15.24
N THR A 123 -1.02 11.59 16.49
CA THR A 123 -1.96 11.42 17.60
C THR A 123 -1.91 12.64 18.51
N MET A 124 -3.03 13.03 19.08
CA MET A 124 -3.09 14.10 20.12
C MET A 124 -2.53 13.66 21.47
N SER A 125 -2.09 12.42 21.59
CA SER A 125 -1.56 11.84 22.81
C SER A 125 -0.03 11.90 22.85
N SER A 126 0.55 11.58 24.00
CA SER A 126 1.99 11.37 24.16
C SER A 126 2.48 10.07 23.50
N LEU A 127 1.65 9.39 22.73
CA LEU A 127 1.96 8.16 22.02
C LEU A 127 2.38 8.45 20.58
N SER A 128 3.22 7.60 20.01
CA SER A 128 3.39 7.51 18.58
C SER A 128 2.17 6.79 17.96
N LEU A 129 1.98 6.93 16.62
CA LEU A 129 0.92 6.18 15.94
C LEU A 129 1.07 4.68 16.15
N ARG A 130 2.30 4.15 16.11
CA ARG A 130 2.59 2.75 16.40
C ARG A 130 2.02 2.35 17.77
N GLN A 131 2.43 3.03 18.84
CA GLN A 131 1.98 2.74 20.20
C GLN A 131 0.46 2.87 20.34
N PHE A 132 -0.11 3.83 19.63
CA PHE A 132 -1.54 4.04 19.59
C PHE A 132 -2.26 2.83 18.95
N LEU A 133 -1.84 2.36 17.77
CA LEU A 133 -2.41 1.17 17.12
C LEU A 133 -2.22 -0.10 17.96
N GLU A 134 -1.05 -0.27 18.59
CA GLU A 134 -0.76 -1.38 19.49
C GLU A 134 -1.68 -1.37 20.72
N SER A 135 -2.08 -0.18 21.21
CA SER A 135 -3.03 -0.07 22.33
C SER A 135 -4.44 -0.59 21.99
N TYR A 136 -4.76 -0.69 20.69
CA TYR A 136 -5.97 -1.35 20.18
C TYR A 136 -5.74 -2.83 19.83
N GLU A 137 -4.63 -3.42 20.29
CA GLU A 137 -4.26 -4.80 20.02
C GLU A 137 -4.19 -5.15 18.53
N LEU A 138 -3.91 -4.15 17.69
CA LEU A 138 -3.68 -4.37 16.28
C LEU A 138 -2.30 -5.01 16.07
N ASN A 139 -2.18 -5.89 15.08
CA ASN A 139 -0.94 -6.60 14.76
C ASN A 139 0.01 -5.67 14.00
N VAL A 140 0.67 -4.75 14.71
CA VAL A 140 1.63 -3.81 14.12
C VAL A 140 3.00 -4.46 14.05
N TYR A 141 3.59 -4.51 12.85
CA TYR A 141 4.92 -5.05 12.68
C TYR A 141 5.97 -4.20 13.45
N PRO A 142 6.90 -4.83 14.20
CA PRO A 142 7.76 -4.10 15.12
C PRO A 142 8.74 -3.14 14.45
N ASP A 143 9.21 -3.47 13.24
CA ASP A 143 10.15 -2.65 12.49
C ASP A 143 9.42 -1.69 11.52
N PRO A 144 9.95 -0.48 11.30
CA PRO A 144 9.48 0.37 10.21
C PRO A 144 9.83 -0.25 8.87
N ILE A 145 9.01 0.07 7.84
CA ILE A 145 9.24 -0.46 6.50
C ILE A 145 10.61 -0.05 5.96
N ARG A 146 11.26 -0.98 5.29
CA ARG A 146 12.58 -0.81 4.67
C ARG A 146 12.71 -1.67 3.42
N ASN A 147 13.68 -1.35 2.58
CA ASN A 147 14.04 -2.22 1.48
C ASN A 147 14.59 -3.56 2.02
N PRO A 148 14.39 -4.68 1.32
CA PRO A 148 15.02 -5.94 1.67
C PRO A 148 16.52 -5.78 1.85
N PRO A 149 17.15 -6.51 2.78
CA PRO A 149 18.58 -6.41 3.03
C PRO A 149 19.35 -6.87 1.79
N TYR A 150 20.20 -6.00 1.27
CA TYR A 150 21.20 -6.40 0.28
C TYR A 150 22.35 -7.15 0.94
N SER A 151 23.12 -7.86 0.14
CA SER A 151 24.31 -8.60 0.55
C SER A 151 25.32 -7.80 1.42
N GLU A 152 25.23 -6.48 1.42
CA GLU A 152 26.09 -5.58 2.21
C GLU A 152 25.49 -5.16 3.57
N GLY A 153 24.33 -5.67 3.96
CA GLY A 153 23.73 -5.44 5.29
C GLY A 153 23.27 -4.01 5.57
N ARG A 154 23.25 -3.12 4.58
CA ARG A 154 22.75 -1.75 4.76
C ARG A 154 21.23 -1.72 4.75
N ILE A 155 20.67 -1.26 5.86
CA ILE A 155 19.24 -0.95 5.95
C ILE A 155 19.01 0.37 5.19
N THR A 156 18.25 0.32 4.12
CA THR A 156 17.89 1.51 3.33
C THR A 156 16.39 1.57 3.11
N ASN A 157 15.88 2.76 2.92
CA ASN A 157 14.51 2.99 2.44
C ASN A 157 14.55 3.89 1.20
N ILE A 158 15.39 3.55 0.24
CA ILE A 158 15.50 4.28 -1.01
C ILE A 158 14.24 4.01 -1.83
N LYS A 159 13.44 5.05 -2.06
CA LYS A 159 12.15 4.99 -2.74
C LYS A 159 12.25 4.35 -4.13
N SER A 160 13.27 4.72 -4.90
CA SER A 160 13.48 4.21 -6.25
C SER A 160 13.63 2.68 -6.33
N TYR A 161 14.13 2.02 -5.28
CA TYR A 161 14.22 0.56 -5.26
C TYR A 161 12.83 -0.09 -5.31
N GLY A 162 11.97 0.23 -4.37
CA GLY A 162 10.63 -0.36 -4.30
C GLY A 162 9.77 -0.01 -5.52
N ILE A 163 9.90 1.22 -6.03
CA ILE A 163 9.26 1.65 -7.27
C ILE A 163 9.72 0.83 -8.47
N ASN A 164 11.03 0.60 -8.61
CA ASN A 164 11.56 -0.19 -9.73
C ASN A 164 11.10 -1.65 -9.66
N VAL A 165 11.11 -2.27 -8.47
CA VAL A 165 10.60 -3.63 -8.30
C VAL A 165 9.11 -3.71 -8.66
N MET A 166 8.31 -2.79 -8.14
CA MET A 166 6.88 -2.74 -8.43
C MET A 166 6.61 -2.58 -9.94
N ARG A 167 7.33 -1.67 -10.60
CA ARG A 167 7.24 -1.48 -12.06
C ARG A 167 7.56 -2.77 -12.83
N GLN A 168 8.66 -3.43 -12.51
CA GLN A 168 9.04 -4.69 -13.16
C GLN A 168 7.97 -5.77 -12.98
N MET A 169 7.43 -5.91 -11.77
CA MET A 169 6.37 -6.88 -11.49
C MET A 169 5.07 -6.56 -12.24
N ILE A 170 4.73 -5.27 -12.39
CA ILE A 170 3.56 -4.85 -13.20
C ILE A 170 3.79 -5.18 -14.68
N GLU A 171 4.97 -4.86 -15.22
CA GLU A 171 5.35 -5.19 -16.60
C GLU A 171 5.32 -6.70 -16.89
N MET A 172 5.72 -7.53 -15.91
CA MET A 172 5.65 -8.98 -16.00
C MET A 172 4.26 -9.57 -15.75
N GLY A 173 3.29 -8.76 -15.28
CA GLY A 173 1.95 -9.22 -14.92
C GLY A 173 1.88 -9.98 -13.59
N THR A 174 2.95 -9.94 -12.78
CA THR A 174 3.01 -10.58 -11.46
C THR A 174 2.61 -9.65 -10.32
N PHE A 175 2.43 -8.35 -10.57
CA PHE A 175 1.76 -7.42 -9.68
C PHE A 175 0.42 -7.02 -10.30
N ARG A 176 -0.67 -7.47 -9.70
CA ARG A 176 -2.03 -7.24 -10.19
C ARG A 176 -2.78 -6.28 -9.29
N ILE A 177 -3.65 -5.48 -9.88
CA ILE A 177 -4.33 -4.39 -9.20
C ILE A 177 -5.83 -4.61 -9.28
N ASN A 178 -6.51 -4.63 -8.13
CA ASN A 178 -7.96 -4.67 -8.13
C ASN A 178 -8.52 -3.40 -8.78
N GLU A 179 -9.52 -3.54 -9.66
CA GLU A 179 -10.15 -2.41 -10.35
C GLU A 179 -10.68 -1.33 -9.38
N ASN A 180 -10.96 -1.68 -8.14
CA ASN A 180 -11.39 -0.73 -7.12
C ASN A 180 -10.25 0.15 -6.55
N CYS A 181 -8.98 -0.17 -6.83
CA CYS A 181 -7.81 0.64 -6.42
C CYS A 181 -7.58 1.80 -7.39
N GLN A 182 -8.63 2.60 -7.63
CA GLN A 182 -8.62 3.68 -8.60
C GLN A 182 -7.61 4.78 -8.26
N GLU A 183 -7.40 5.05 -6.96
CA GLU A 183 -6.42 6.06 -6.53
C GLU A 183 -5.00 5.65 -6.93
N PHE A 184 -4.62 4.38 -6.72
CA PHE A 184 -3.34 3.88 -7.19
C PHE A 184 -3.18 4.02 -8.70
N ILE A 185 -4.18 3.59 -9.48
CA ILE A 185 -4.12 3.66 -10.95
C ILE A 185 -3.99 5.11 -11.40
N HIS A 186 -4.73 6.03 -10.76
CA HIS A 186 -4.70 7.44 -11.09
C HIS A 186 -3.33 8.07 -10.79
N GLU A 187 -2.80 7.88 -9.59
CA GLU A 187 -1.49 8.40 -9.19
C GLU A 187 -0.38 7.78 -10.06
N ALA A 188 -0.35 6.45 -10.18
CA ALA A 188 0.68 5.75 -10.93
C ALA A 188 0.70 6.09 -12.42
N THR A 189 -0.46 6.37 -13.02
CA THR A 189 -0.54 6.82 -14.43
C THR A 189 0.10 8.19 -14.62
N ASN A 190 0.02 9.07 -13.63
CA ASN A 190 0.55 10.42 -13.66
C ASN A 190 1.94 10.54 -13.00
N TYR A 191 2.45 9.42 -12.45
CA TYR A 191 3.68 9.42 -11.67
C TYR A 191 4.91 9.59 -12.56
N HIS A 192 5.71 10.58 -12.28
CA HIS A 192 6.90 10.91 -13.08
C HIS A 192 8.07 11.34 -12.20
N VAL A 193 9.24 11.33 -12.78
CA VAL A 193 10.47 11.84 -12.17
C VAL A 193 10.88 13.10 -12.92
N ASP A 194 11.13 14.18 -12.18
CA ASP A 194 11.64 15.42 -12.74
C ASP A 194 13.12 15.31 -13.19
N PRO A 195 13.66 16.27 -13.95
CA PRO A 195 15.05 16.24 -14.38
C PRO A 195 16.08 16.23 -13.22
N GLN A 196 15.65 16.56 -12.00
CA GLN A 196 16.46 16.52 -10.79
C GLN A 196 16.38 15.16 -10.06
N GLY A 197 15.60 14.21 -10.57
CA GLY A 197 15.44 12.88 -10.01
C GLY A 197 14.42 12.81 -8.86
N ARG A 198 13.55 13.83 -8.69
CA ARG A 198 12.50 13.85 -7.68
C ARG A 198 11.20 13.28 -8.24
N PHE A 199 10.56 12.45 -7.46
CA PHE A 199 9.24 11.91 -7.79
C PHE A 199 8.15 12.98 -7.64
N SER A 200 7.12 12.90 -8.50
CA SER A 200 5.98 13.81 -8.46
C SER A 200 5.05 13.50 -7.30
N ASP A 201 4.32 14.51 -6.84
CA ASP A 201 3.19 14.40 -5.93
C ASP A 201 1.86 14.52 -6.72
N PRO A 202 0.74 13.98 -6.22
CA PRO A 202 0.61 13.10 -5.05
C PRO A 202 1.09 11.67 -5.34
N ASP A 203 1.56 10.96 -4.32
CA ASP A 203 2.05 9.58 -4.44
C ASP A 203 1.70 8.68 -3.24
N ASP A 204 0.76 9.09 -2.41
CA ASP A 204 0.35 8.39 -1.19
C ASP A 204 -0.15 6.97 -1.46
N ALA A 205 -0.95 6.79 -2.53
CA ALA A 205 -1.47 5.48 -2.91
C ALA A 205 -0.38 4.58 -3.51
N VAL A 206 0.54 5.17 -4.27
CA VAL A 206 1.71 4.48 -4.81
C VAL A 206 2.65 4.06 -3.67
N ASP A 207 2.92 4.96 -2.72
CA ASP A 207 3.82 4.68 -1.59
C ASP A 207 3.22 3.65 -0.63
N SER A 208 1.94 3.72 -0.31
CA SER A 208 1.27 2.71 0.48
C SER A 208 1.35 1.31 -0.17
N ALA A 209 1.12 1.21 -1.48
CA ALA A 209 1.28 -0.05 -2.23
C ALA A 209 2.74 -0.53 -2.27
N ARG A 210 3.70 0.39 -2.43
CA ARG A 210 5.13 0.10 -2.35
C ARG A 210 5.54 -0.43 -0.99
N TYR A 211 5.03 0.14 0.09
CA TYR A 211 5.29 -0.35 1.44
C TYR A 211 4.75 -1.76 1.65
N ALA A 212 3.54 -2.05 1.16
CA ALA A 212 2.96 -3.39 1.21
C ALA A 212 3.82 -4.41 0.43
N LEU A 213 4.27 -4.05 -0.78
CA LEU A 213 5.15 -4.91 -1.58
C LEU A 213 6.50 -5.16 -0.87
N LEU A 214 7.12 -4.12 -0.32
CA LEU A 214 8.37 -4.26 0.42
C LEU A 214 8.21 -5.16 1.65
N ALA A 215 7.06 -5.11 2.34
CA ALA A 215 6.75 -6.00 3.44
C ALA A 215 6.67 -7.46 2.99
N CYS A 216 6.03 -7.73 1.84
CA CYS A 216 5.99 -9.06 1.23
C CYS A 216 7.40 -9.57 0.93
N LEU A 217 8.24 -8.76 0.29
CA LEU A 217 9.63 -9.10 -0.06
C LEU A 217 10.54 -9.31 1.16
N ASN A 218 10.23 -8.66 2.29
CA ASN A 218 10.92 -8.87 3.56
C ASN A 218 10.41 -10.11 4.32
N GLY A 219 9.37 -10.80 3.83
CA GLY A 219 8.74 -11.91 4.52
C GLY A 219 7.91 -11.50 5.74
N TRP A 220 7.35 -10.28 5.72
CA TRP A 220 6.54 -9.74 6.81
C TRP A 220 5.03 -9.94 6.58
N ALA A 221 4.64 -10.41 5.41
CA ALA A 221 3.28 -10.88 5.17
C ALA A 221 3.05 -12.21 5.90
N GLU A 222 1.83 -12.41 6.39
CA GLU A 222 1.47 -13.60 7.15
C GLU A 222 0.39 -14.42 6.43
N PRO A 223 0.38 -15.76 6.61
CA PRO A 223 -0.67 -16.60 6.09
C PRO A 223 -2.04 -16.15 6.57
N TYR A 224 -3.05 -16.50 5.82
CA TYR A 224 -4.43 -16.30 6.23
C TYR A 224 -4.70 -17.06 7.54
N ASP A 225 -5.25 -16.41 8.56
CA ASP A 225 -5.40 -16.94 9.93
C ASP A 225 -6.42 -18.09 10.07
N GLY A 226 -7.00 -18.56 8.97
CA GLY A 226 -7.99 -19.66 8.95
C GLY A 226 -9.33 -19.32 9.62
N MET A 227 -9.50 -18.12 10.21
CA MET A 227 -10.77 -17.73 10.80
C MET A 227 -11.87 -17.60 9.75
N THR A 228 -13.05 -18.10 10.04
CA THR A 228 -14.23 -17.84 9.21
C THR A 228 -14.63 -16.36 9.28
N PRO A 229 -15.30 -15.82 8.25
CA PRO A 229 -15.81 -14.45 8.31
C PRO A 229 -16.65 -14.16 9.56
N GLN A 230 -17.41 -15.16 10.01
CA GLN A 230 -18.23 -15.04 11.23
C GLN A 230 -17.39 -14.93 12.49
N GLN A 231 -16.32 -15.73 12.61
CA GLN A 231 -15.38 -15.66 13.73
C GLN A 231 -14.65 -14.30 13.76
N ARG A 232 -14.22 -13.81 12.60
CA ARG A 232 -13.61 -12.48 12.49
C ARG A 232 -14.58 -11.37 12.86
N MET A 233 -15.83 -11.44 12.36
CA MET A 233 -16.86 -10.46 12.71
C MET A 233 -17.16 -10.48 14.20
N ALA A 234 -17.25 -11.64 14.85
CA ALA A 234 -17.44 -11.75 16.28
C ALA A 234 -16.28 -11.09 17.04
N THR A 235 -15.05 -11.48 16.73
CA THR A 235 -13.84 -10.92 17.36
C THR A 235 -13.71 -9.41 17.14
N ALA A 236 -13.93 -8.93 15.91
CA ALA A 236 -13.89 -7.51 15.59
C ALA A 236 -15.01 -6.72 16.32
N ARG A 237 -16.21 -7.31 16.42
CA ARG A 237 -17.33 -6.68 17.11
C ARG A 237 -17.07 -6.56 18.61
N ASP A 238 -16.57 -7.61 19.23
CA ASP A 238 -16.25 -7.61 20.66
C ASP A 238 -15.17 -6.56 20.96
N ARG A 239 -14.14 -6.45 20.11
CA ARG A 239 -13.10 -5.43 20.24
C ARG A 239 -13.62 -4.00 20.02
N ILE A 240 -14.51 -3.77 19.05
CA ILE A 240 -15.10 -2.46 18.83
C ILE A 240 -15.90 -2.01 20.05
N TYR A 241 -16.61 -2.92 20.72
CA TYR A 241 -17.31 -2.59 21.95
C TYR A 241 -16.35 -2.26 23.09
N ASP A 242 -15.32 -3.06 23.30
CA ASP A 242 -14.28 -2.82 24.30
C ASP A 242 -13.56 -1.48 24.09
N ILE A 243 -13.26 -1.15 22.85
CA ILE A 243 -12.62 0.12 22.49
C ILE A 243 -13.54 1.30 22.79
N LYS A 244 -14.83 1.20 22.42
CA LYS A 244 -15.81 2.26 22.72
C LYS A 244 -15.97 2.49 24.21
N ASP A 245 -15.99 1.42 24.98
CA ASP A 245 -16.12 1.51 26.43
C ASP A 245 -14.89 2.17 27.08
N ARG A 246 -13.69 1.91 26.56
CA ARG A 246 -12.44 2.58 27.01
C ARG A 246 -12.37 4.07 26.64
N LEU A 247 -12.98 4.47 25.52
CA LEU A 247 -13.00 5.88 25.08
C LEU A 247 -14.03 6.73 25.84
N HIS A 248 -14.97 6.09 26.55
CA HIS A 248 -16.00 6.76 27.36
C HIS A 248 -15.66 6.79 28.85
N GLN A 249 -14.50 6.25 29.25
CA GLN A 249 -13.90 6.37 30.58
C GLN A 249 -12.83 7.46 30.62
#